data_f71a4e0f6c52acc54f7c8eb5002bde96
#
_entry.id   f71a4e0f6c52acc54f7c8eb5002bde96
#
_cell.length_a   1.000
_cell.length_b   1.000
_cell.length_c   1.000
_cell.angle_alpha   90.00
_cell.angle_beta   90.00
_cell.angle_gamma   90.00
#
_symmetry.space_group_name_H-M   'P 1'
#
loop_
_entity.id
_entity.type
_entity.pdbx_description
1 polymer ?
#
loop_
_entity_poly.entity_id
_entity_poly.type
_entity_poly.pdbx_seq_one_letter_code
_entity_poly.pdbx_strand_id
1 'polypeptide(L)'
;MIGGIPHVKLPQIGNIRFILPKGKTLTDIQPHGVSIKAATVSKESDGSYRISLRMESVIDNPVFPTFINSSEIVSVDLGLKDFGVFGNLKETNTVPNPRWIKIHAKRLRRFQQSLSRKQYDHKTHTGSKNWEKARAKVAKEQRKIADQRMDFHHKLSRAITDNCVAFICEDLAVKNMMKNRHLSKSIASVGWSQFLKMVQYKMERAGKYFRKISRWYPSSQTCGCCGYKNTDVKDLSVRKWKCPKCGTWHDRDVNAQQNIYKIGAKMLQDEGIQVIGLPATNKSVN
;
A
#
# COMPACT_ATOMS: atom_id res chain seq x y z
N MET A 1 -16.52 -17.53 -24.49
CA MET A 1 -17.20 -16.38 -25.17
C MET A 1 -18.48 -16.88 -25.83
N ILE A 2 -19.57 -16.16 -25.62
CA ILE A 2 -20.84 -16.41 -26.32
C ILE A 2 -21.17 -15.10 -27.03
N GLY A 3 -21.24 -15.13 -28.37
CA GLY A 3 -21.45 -13.92 -29.17
C GLY A 3 -20.48 -12.78 -28.93
N GLY A 4 -19.19 -13.06 -28.73
CA GLY A 4 -18.16 -12.06 -28.46
C GLY A 4 -18.15 -11.50 -27.01
N ILE A 5 -19.11 -11.91 -26.18
CA ILE A 5 -19.24 -11.42 -24.79
C ILE A 5 -18.62 -12.44 -23.81
N PRO A 6 -17.84 -12.00 -22.80
CA PRO A 6 -17.25 -12.90 -21.83
C PRO A 6 -18.30 -13.51 -20.90
N HIS A 7 -18.27 -14.85 -20.78
CA HIS A 7 -19.15 -15.61 -19.88
C HIS A 7 -18.32 -16.57 -19.06
N VAL A 8 -18.78 -16.84 -17.85
CA VAL A 8 -18.31 -17.94 -16.99
C VAL A 8 -19.43 -18.95 -16.82
N LYS A 9 -19.12 -20.23 -16.99
CA LYS A 9 -20.07 -21.31 -16.71
C LYS A 9 -19.95 -21.70 -15.24
N LEU A 10 -21.03 -21.51 -14.49
CA LEU A 10 -21.11 -21.93 -13.09
C LEU A 10 -22.01 -23.18 -12.98
N PRO A 11 -21.63 -24.15 -12.12
CA PRO A 11 -22.48 -25.31 -11.86
C PRO A 11 -23.86 -24.86 -11.39
N GLN A 12 -24.93 -25.53 -11.84
CA GLN A 12 -26.33 -25.29 -11.50
C GLN A 12 -26.95 -23.95 -11.96
N ILE A 13 -26.12 -22.92 -12.27
CA ILE A 13 -26.60 -21.60 -12.67
C ILE A 13 -26.47 -21.38 -14.19
N GLY A 14 -25.54 -22.08 -14.83
CA GLY A 14 -25.28 -21.95 -16.26
C GLY A 14 -24.28 -20.84 -16.60
N ASN A 15 -24.42 -20.29 -17.80
CA ASN A 15 -23.51 -19.25 -18.32
C ASN A 15 -23.91 -17.86 -17.79
N ILE A 16 -23.00 -17.24 -17.04
CA ILE A 16 -23.18 -15.87 -16.52
C ILE A 16 -22.27 -14.92 -17.27
N ARG A 17 -22.86 -13.88 -17.83
CA ARG A 17 -22.10 -12.75 -18.41
C ARG A 17 -21.36 -12.00 -17.31
N PHE A 18 -20.09 -11.65 -17.56
CA PHE A 18 -19.34 -10.76 -16.70
C PHE A 18 -18.69 -9.61 -17.50
N ILE A 19 -18.34 -8.54 -16.80
CA ILE A 19 -17.74 -7.35 -17.38
C ILE A 19 -16.25 -7.37 -17.04
N LEU A 20 -15.41 -7.25 -18.06
CA LEU A 20 -13.97 -7.12 -17.90
C LEU A 20 -13.62 -5.70 -17.41
N PRO A 21 -12.51 -5.53 -16.70
CA PRO A 21 -11.97 -4.20 -16.43
C PRO A 21 -11.77 -3.43 -17.75
N LYS A 22 -11.97 -2.11 -17.69
CA LYS A 22 -11.85 -1.24 -18.88
C LYS A 22 -10.46 -1.42 -19.53
N GLY A 23 -10.44 -1.65 -20.83
CA GLY A 23 -9.21 -1.84 -21.62
C GLY A 23 -8.53 -3.22 -21.45
N LYS A 24 -9.21 -4.19 -20.81
CA LYS A 24 -8.73 -5.57 -20.69
C LYS A 24 -9.51 -6.51 -21.58
N THR A 25 -8.81 -7.49 -22.15
CA THR A 25 -9.36 -8.60 -22.93
C THR A 25 -9.35 -9.89 -22.09
N LEU A 26 -9.95 -10.97 -22.60
CA LEU A 26 -9.84 -12.28 -21.94
C LEU A 26 -8.42 -12.81 -21.93
N THR A 27 -7.65 -12.56 -22.98
CA THR A 27 -6.22 -12.94 -23.06
C THR A 27 -5.37 -12.22 -22.02
N ASP A 28 -5.72 -10.99 -21.64
CA ASP A 28 -5.04 -10.30 -20.53
C ASP A 28 -5.35 -10.94 -19.17
N ILE A 29 -6.51 -11.58 -19.02
CA ILE A 29 -6.93 -12.24 -17.77
C ILE A 29 -6.46 -13.70 -17.75
N GLN A 30 -6.52 -14.38 -18.89
CA GLN A 30 -6.07 -15.77 -19.04
C GLN A 30 -5.01 -15.84 -20.16
N PRO A 31 -3.75 -15.48 -19.86
CA PRO A 31 -2.65 -15.67 -20.81
C PRO A 31 -2.45 -17.15 -21.15
N HIS A 32 -1.72 -17.43 -22.22
CA HIS A 32 -1.33 -18.80 -22.57
C HIS A 32 -0.62 -19.49 -21.39
N GLY A 33 -0.91 -20.77 -21.18
CA GLY A 33 -0.34 -21.55 -20.07
C GLY A 33 -1.00 -21.33 -18.70
N VAL A 34 -2.04 -20.49 -18.61
CA VAL A 34 -2.80 -20.26 -17.38
C VAL A 34 -4.11 -21.04 -17.40
N SER A 35 -4.32 -21.88 -16.38
CA SER A 35 -5.59 -22.62 -16.18
C SER A 35 -6.44 -21.99 -15.08
N ILE A 36 -7.75 -21.87 -15.31
CA ILE A 36 -8.71 -21.45 -14.29
C ILE A 36 -9.14 -22.67 -13.49
N LYS A 37 -8.86 -22.69 -12.19
CA LYS A 37 -9.17 -23.82 -11.29
C LYS A 37 -10.47 -23.63 -10.50
N ALA A 38 -10.83 -22.38 -10.20
CA ALA A 38 -12.05 -22.10 -9.46
C ALA A 38 -12.57 -20.69 -9.78
N ALA A 39 -13.87 -20.51 -9.67
CA ALA A 39 -14.54 -19.24 -9.74
C ALA A 39 -15.40 -19.04 -8.48
N THR A 40 -15.27 -17.90 -7.83
CA THR A 40 -16.10 -17.52 -6.68
C THR A 40 -16.93 -16.31 -7.05
N VAL A 41 -18.25 -16.40 -6.90
CA VAL A 41 -19.16 -15.28 -7.09
C VAL A 41 -19.60 -14.76 -5.73
N SER A 42 -19.37 -13.48 -5.47
CA SER A 42 -19.77 -12.78 -4.25
C SER A 42 -20.79 -11.69 -4.55
N LYS A 43 -21.83 -11.58 -3.70
CA LYS A 43 -22.76 -10.46 -3.69
C LYS A 43 -22.21 -9.38 -2.77
N GLU A 44 -21.99 -8.21 -3.34
CA GLU A 44 -21.47 -7.06 -2.61
C GLU A 44 -22.59 -6.34 -1.82
N SER A 45 -22.21 -5.57 -0.82
CA SER A 45 -23.16 -4.82 0.02
C SER A 45 -23.97 -3.75 -0.73
N ASP A 46 -23.50 -3.33 -1.92
CA ASP A 46 -24.20 -2.40 -2.82
C ASP A 46 -25.17 -3.10 -3.77
N GLY A 47 -25.31 -4.44 -3.67
CA GLY A 47 -26.17 -5.27 -4.49
C GLY A 47 -25.53 -5.75 -5.80
N SER A 48 -24.33 -5.30 -6.16
CA SER A 48 -23.60 -5.81 -7.32
C SER A 48 -22.96 -7.17 -7.05
N TYR A 49 -22.55 -7.87 -8.10
CA TYR A 49 -21.86 -9.14 -8.01
C TYR A 49 -20.42 -8.98 -8.51
N ARG A 50 -19.49 -9.68 -7.87
CA ARG A 50 -18.10 -9.84 -8.32
C ARG A 50 -17.79 -11.29 -8.55
N ILE A 51 -16.92 -11.54 -9.52
CA ILE A 51 -16.34 -12.87 -9.75
C ILE A 51 -14.84 -12.80 -9.47
N SER A 52 -14.36 -13.75 -8.67
CA SER A 52 -12.92 -13.97 -8.43
C SER A 52 -12.54 -15.28 -9.08
N LEU A 53 -11.51 -15.26 -9.91
CA LEU A 53 -10.98 -16.43 -10.59
C LEU A 53 -9.67 -16.85 -9.91
N ARG A 54 -9.61 -18.11 -9.44
CA ARG A 54 -8.37 -18.74 -9.02
C ARG A 54 -7.72 -19.36 -10.24
N MET A 55 -6.54 -18.84 -10.57
CA MET A 55 -5.77 -19.28 -11.71
C MET A 55 -4.49 -19.96 -11.26
N GLU A 56 -4.03 -20.92 -12.05
CA GLU A 56 -2.79 -21.62 -11.86
C GLU A 56 -1.96 -21.52 -13.15
N SER A 57 -0.69 -21.16 -12.99
CA SER A 57 0.27 -21.11 -14.06
C SER A 57 1.58 -21.74 -13.60
N VAL A 58 2.30 -22.36 -14.51
CA VAL A 58 3.69 -22.72 -14.27
C VAL A 58 4.49 -21.43 -14.42
N ILE A 59 5.15 -21.02 -13.35
CA ILE A 59 6.04 -19.86 -13.34
C ILE A 59 7.40 -20.37 -12.85
N ASP A 60 8.46 -20.03 -13.58
CA ASP A 60 9.81 -20.30 -13.11
C ASP A 60 10.04 -19.59 -11.77
N ASN A 61 10.81 -20.24 -10.89
CA ASN A 61 11.18 -19.63 -9.64
C ASN A 61 11.96 -18.34 -9.91
N PRO A 62 11.58 -17.23 -9.27
CA PRO A 62 12.26 -15.97 -9.49
C PRO A 62 13.73 -16.06 -9.03
N VAL A 63 14.64 -15.61 -9.87
CA VAL A 63 16.07 -15.53 -9.54
C VAL A 63 16.34 -14.16 -8.92
N PHE A 64 16.90 -14.18 -7.72
CA PHE A 64 17.28 -12.95 -7.00
C PHE A 64 18.71 -12.57 -7.35
N PRO A 65 19.00 -11.29 -7.68
CA PRO A 65 20.35 -10.86 -8.02
C PRO A 65 21.28 -10.93 -6.78
N THR A 66 22.52 -11.36 -6.99
CA THR A 66 23.54 -11.40 -5.93
C THR A 66 24.27 -10.06 -5.74
N PHE A 67 24.08 -9.12 -6.67
CA PHE A 67 24.61 -7.77 -6.60
C PHE A 67 23.52 -6.75 -7.00
N ILE A 68 23.55 -5.57 -6.41
CA ILE A 68 22.58 -4.49 -6.61
C ILE A 68 23.31 -3.16 -6.63
N ASN A 69 22.99 -2.28 -7.57
CA ASN A 69 23.46 -0.90 -7.50
C ASN A 69 22.69 -0.13 -6.40
N SER A 70 23.39 0.73 -5.68
CA SER A 70 22.78 1.58 -4.63
C SER A 70 21.64 2.45 -5.16
N SER A 71 21.65 2.83 -6.42
CA SER A 71 20.57 3.57 -7.08
C SER A 71 19.29 2.75 -7.30
N GLU A 72 19.39 1.42 -7.32
CA GLU A 72 18.26 0.50 -7.51
C GLU A 72 17.59 0.10 -6.18
N ILE A 73 18.10 0.62 -5.06
CA ILE A 73 17.47 0.46 -3.74
C ILE A 73 16.57 1.68 -3.49
N VAL A 74 15.30 1.43 -3.23
CA VAL A 74 14.33 2.45 -2.84
C VAL A 74 13.88 2.18 -1.41
N SER A 75 13.92 3.20 -0.57
CA SER A 75 13.31 3.16 0.76
C SER A 75 12.13 4.11 0.89
N VAL A 76 11.29 3.89 1.89
CA VAL A 76 10.14 4.73 2.16
C VAL A 76 9.97 5.03 3.64
N ASP A 77 9.70 6.30 3.95
CA ASP A 77 9.06 6.73 5.19
C ASP A 77 7.58 7.02 4.91
N LEU A 78 6.68 6.25 5.55
CA LEU A 78 5.22 6.34 5.34
C LEU A 78 4.59 7.34 6.31
N GLY A 79 3.83 8.29 5.80
CA GLY A 79 3.23 9.38 6.55
C GLY A 79 1.72 9.56 6.36
N LEU A 80 1.09 10.35 7.24
CA LEU A 80 -0.33 10.73 7.13
C LEU A 80 -0.52 12.06 6.41
N LYS A 81 0.45 12.98 6.51
CA LYS A 81 0.42 14.26 5.79
C LYS A 81 0.58 14.02 4.30
N ASP A 82 1.67 13.40 3.95
CA ASP A 82 1.96 12.80 2.67
C ASP A 82 1.82 11.28 2.78
N PHE A 83 1.57 10.59 1.67
CA PHE A 83 1.48 9.12 1.69
C PHE A 83 2.82 8.49 2.09
N GLY A 84 3.90 9.10 1.63
CA GLY A 84 5.26 8.74 2.02
C GLY A 84 6.31 9.51 1.25
N VAL A 85 7.52 9.52 1.79
CA VAL A 85 8.74 9.99 1.12
C VAL A 85 9.51 8.77 0.64
N PHE A 86 9.66 8.64 -0.66
CA PHE A 86 10.29 7.52 -1.35
C PHE A 86 11.61 7.97 -1.97
N GLY A 87 12.59 7.11 -2.02
CA GLY A 87 13.82 7.43 -2.75
C GLY A 87 15.02 6.60 -2.34
N ASN A 88 16.17 7.02 -2.85
CA ASN A 88 17.49 6.54 -2.49
C ASN A 88 18.28 7.65 -1.76
N LEU A 89 19.61 7.57 -1.71
CA LEU A 89 20.43 8.61 -1.07
C LEU A 89 20.58 9.89 -1.90
N LYS A 90 20.36 9.82 -3.22
CA LYS A 90 20.54 10.96 -4.14
C LYS A 90 19.21 11.67 -4.44
N GLU A 91 18.16 10.89 -4.63
CA GLU A 91 16.87 11.38 -5.09
C GLU A 91 15.75 10.96 -4.13
N THR A 92 14.92 11.92 -3.78
CA THR A 92 13.73 11.69 -2.96
C THR A 92 12.50 12.28 -3.63
N ASN A 93 11.41 11.52 -3.60
CA ASN A 93 10.12 11.90 -4.15
C ASN A 93 9.04 11.82 -3.07
N THR A 94 8.32 12.89 -2.85
CA THR A 94 7.18 12.90 -1.93
C THR A 94 5.91 12.56 -2.68
N VAL A 95 5.26 11.48 -2.26
CA VAL A 95 3.96 11.07 -2.80
C VAL A 95 2.86 11.66 -1.93
N PRO A 96 1.98 12.53 -2.47
CA PRO A 96 0.93 13.15 -1.68
C PRO A 96 -0.11 12.12 -1.22
N ASN A 97 -0.69 12.34 -0.03
CA ASN A 97 -1.79 11.53 0.46
C ASN A 97 -3.10 11.93 -0.25
N PRO A 98 -3.73 11.04 -1.03
CA PRO A 98 -4.93 11.37 -1.79
C PRO A 98 -6.18 11.69 -0.94
N ARG A 99 -6.19 11.29 0.35
CA ARG A 99 -7.24 11.62 1.34
C ARG A 99 -8.66 11.30 0.87
N TRP A 100 -8.88 10.13 0.27
CA TRP A 100 -10.17 9.71 -0.31
C TRP A 100 -11.36 9.90 0.63
N ILE A 101 -11.23 9.53 1.92
CA ILE A 101 -12.33 9.71 2.89
C ILE A 101 -12.68 11.20 3.02
N LYS A 102 -11.71 12.11 2.98
CA LYS A 102 -11.96 13.56 3.06
C LYS A 102 -12.71 14.07 1.84
N ILE A 103 -12.31 13.63 0.64
CA ILE A 103 -12.95 13.99 -0.63
C ILE A 103 -14.42 13.56 -0.63
N HIS A 104 -14.71 12.35 -0.16
CA HIS A 104 -16.06 11.79 -0.16
C HIS A 104 -16.88 12.10 1.10
N ALA A 105 -16.30 12.76 2.11
CA ALA A 105 -16.86 12.92 3.45
C ALA A 105 -18.26 13.57 3.45
N LYS A 106 -18.46 14.66 2.70
CA LYS A 106 -19.73 15.40 2.63
C LYS A 106 -20.85 14.51 2.07
N ARG A 107 -20.53 13.79 0.99
CA ARG A 107 -21.50 12.90 0.31
C ARG A 107 -21.83 11.68 1.15
N LEU A 108 -20.82 11.03 1.73
CA LEU A 108 -21.00 9.88 2.59
C LEU A 108 -21.85 10.23 3.82
N ARG A 109 -21.53 11.36 4.49
CA ARG A 109 -22.30 11.85 5.65
C ARG A 109 -23.78 12.05 5.30
N ARG A 110 -24.08 12.68 4.15
CA ARG A 110 -25.47 12.86 3.68
C ARG A 110 -26.20 11.53 3.48
N PHE A 111 -25.54 10.56 2.89
CA PHE A 111 -26.14 9.23 2.69
C PHE A 111 -26.34 8.49 4.02
N GLN A 112 -25.38 8.57 4.95
CA GLN A 112 -25.50 7.99 6.28
C GLN A 112 -26.64 8.62 7.09
N GLN A 113 -26.78 9.95 7.05
CA GLN A 113 -27.91 10.66 7.67
C GLN A 113 -29.26 10.26 7.04
N SER A 114 -29.31 10.07 5.73
CA SER A 114 -30.51 9.57 5.06
C SER A 114 -30.85 8.15 5.50
N LEU A 115 -29.85 7.29 5.66
CA LEU A 115 -30.00 5.90 6.11
C LEU A 115 -30.50 5.83 7.56
N SER A 116 -29.92 6.62 8.47
CA SER A 116 -30.28 6.62 9.89
C SER A 116 -31.73 7.03 10.19
N ARG A 117 -32.36 7.75 9.24
CA ARG A 117 -33.78 8.14 9.33
C ARG A 117 -34.75 7.11 8.76
N LYS A 118 -34.26 5.95 8.32
CA LYS A 118 -35.10 4.90 7.73
C LYS A 118 -35.40 3.82 8.75
N GLN A 119 -36.60 3.25 8.63
CA GLN A 119 -37.04 2.18 9.52
C GLN A 119 -36.19 0.92 9.34
N TYR A 120 -35.67 0.41 10.44
CA TYR A 120 -34.91 -0.83 10.55
C TYR A 120 -35.30 -1.55 11.83
N ASP A 121 -35.62 -2.81 11.74
CA ASP A 121 -35.91 -3.65 12.88
C ASP A 121 -34.60 -4.37 13.31
N HIS A 122 -34.13 -4.03 14.51
CA HIS A 122 -32.92 -4.61 15.08
C HIS A 122 -33.09 -6.06 15.57
N LYS A 123 -34.34 -6.51 15.83
CA LYS A 123 -34.62 -7.88 16.28
C LYS A 123 -34.58 -8.86 15.12
N THR A 124 -35.22 -8.53 14.03
CA THR A 124 -35.31 -9.37 12.82
C THR A 124 -34.17 -9.12 11.83
N HIS A 125 -33.34 -8.09 12.07
CA HIS A 125 -32.29 -7.63 11.16
C HIS A 125 -32.81 -7.27 9.77
N THR A 126 -34.04 -6.78 9.68
CA THR A 126 -34.70 -6.39 8.42
C THR A 126 -34.96 -4.91 8.35
N GLY A 127 -34.82 -4.35 7.16
CA GLY A 127 -35.08 -2.94 6.88
C GLY A 127 -36.24 -2.77 5.89
N SER A 128 -36.91 -1.62 5.97
CA SER A 128 -37.87 -1.25 4.92
C SER A 128 -37.20 -1.17 3.54
N LYS A 129 -37.96 -1.31 2.46
CA LYS A 129 -37.46 -1.15 1.08
C LYS A 129 -36.69 0.18 0.90
N ASN A 130 -37.13 1.26 1.59
CA ASN A 130 -36.45 2.55 1.57
C ASN A 130 -35.13 2.53 2.36
N TRP A 131 -35.03 1.74 3.45
CA TRP A 131 -33.78 1.52 4.18
C TRP A 131 -32.78 0.78 3.31
N GLU A 132 -33.18 -0.29 2.62
CA GLU A 132 -32.32 -1.04 1.71
C GLU A 132 -31.75 -0.16 0.58
N LYS A 133 -32.61 0.67 -0.05
CA LYS A 133 -32.17 1.64 -1.05
C LYS A 133 -31.16 2.65 -0.50
N ALA A 134 -31.37 3.14 0.73
CA ALA A 134 -30.45 4.06 1.37
C ALA A 134 -29.14 3.38 1.76
N ARG A 135 -29.20 2.15 2.27
CA ARG A 135 -28.01 1.31 2.59
C ARG A 135 -27.15 1.07 1.35
N ALA A 136 -27.78 0.73 0.22
CA ALA A 136 -27.06 0.52 -1.04
C ALA A 136 -26.33 1.79 -1.50
N LYS A 137 -26.90 2.99 -1.29
CA LYS A 137 -26.21 4.26 -1.61
C LYS A 137 -24.96 4.48 -0.74
N VAL A 138 -25.05 4.18 0.56
CA VAL A 138 -23.91 4.25 1.48
C VAL A 138 -22.83 3.25 1.07
N ALA A 139 -23.22 2.00 0.84
CA ALA A 139 -22.33 0.93 0.42
C ALA A 139 -21.60 1.26 -0.90
N LYS A 140 -22.33 1.79 -1.89
CA LYS A 140 -21.76 2.22 -3.17
C LYS A 140 -20.70 3.31 -3.00
N GLU A 141 -20.96 4.29 -2.13
CA GLU A 141 -19.99 5.37 -1.87
C GLU A 141 -18.75 4.85 -1.13
N GLN A 142 -18.93 3.98 -0.12
CA GLN A 142 -17.80 3.34 0.59
C GLN A 142 -16.96 2.48 -0.36
N ARG A 143 -17.61 1.74 -1.25
CA ARG A 143 -16.93 0.94 -2.28
C ARG A 143 -16.12 1.82 -3.21
N LYS A 144 -16.67 2.94 -3.69
CA LYS A 144 -15.92 3.89 -4.53
C LYS A 144 -14.62 4.36 -3.85
N ILE A 145 -14.68 4.66 -2.54
CA ILE A 145 -13.50 5.03 -1.76
C ILE A 145 -12.48 3.88 -1.72
N ALA A 146 -12.97 2.66 -1.49
CA ALA A 146 -12.11 1.48 -1.43
C ALA A 146 -11.46 1.17 -2.79
N ASP A 147 -12.22 1.27 -3.88
CA ASP A 147 -11.74 1.01 -5.24
C ASP A 147 -10.69 2.06 -5.67
N GLN A 148 -10.88 3.34 -5.36
CA GLN A 148 -9.89 4.39 -5.63
C GLN A 148 -8.59 4.17 -4.86
N ARG A 149 -8.68 3.78 -3.58
CA ARG A 149 -7.49 3.43 -2.78
C ARG A 149 -6.77 2.23 -3.35
N MET A 150 -7.52 1.21 -3.74
CA MET A 150 -6.97 0.00 -4.34
C MET A 150 -6.23 0.29 -5.65
N ASP A 151 -6.83 1.08 -6.55
CA ASP A 151 -6.22 1.50 -7.81
C ASP A 151 -4.91 2.26 -7.59
N PHE A 152 -4.90 3.23 -6.65
CA PHE A 152 -3.69 3.96 -6.28
C PHE A 152 -2.60 3.02 -5.75
N HIS A 153 -2.93 2.11 -4.82
CA HIS A 153 -1.98 1.16 -4.27
C HIS A 153 -1.41 0.23 -5.36
N HIS A 154 -2.26 -0.22 -6.29
CA HIS A 154 -1.81 -1.06 -7.41
C HIS A 154 -0.87 -0.32 -8.35
N LYS A 155 -1.19 0.94 -8.71
CA LYS A 155 -0.35 1.75 -9.59
C LYS A 155 0.98 2.10 -8.95
N LEU A 156 0.94 2.59 -7.69
CA LEU A 156 2.17 2.96 -6.98
C LEU A 156 3.06 1.75 -6.72
N SER A 157 2.50 0.63 -6.23
CA SER A 157 3.29 -0.58 -5.99
C SER A 157 3.85 -1.19 -7.29
N ARG A 158 3.15 -1.03 -8.43
CA ARG A 158 3.68 -1.46 -9.74
C ARG A 158 4.84 -0.57 -10.16
N ALA A 159 4.66 0.75 -10.10
CA ALA A 159 5.73 1.70 -10.44
C ALA A 159 7.00 1.45 -9.60
N ILE A 160 6.85 1.18 -8.29
CA ILE A 160 7.99 0.83 -7.43
C ILE A 160 8.67 -0.46 -7.92
N THR A 161 7.88 -1.53 -8.11
CA THR A 161 8.44 -2.83 -8.53
C THR A 161 9.15 -2.74 -9.88
N ASP A 162 8.67 -1.92 -10.79
CA ASP A 162 9.28 -1.77 -12.11
C ASP A 162 10.61 -0.98 -12.05
N ASN A 163 10.76 -0.07 -11.09
CA ASN A 163 11.88 0.89 -11.03
C ASN A 163 12.91 0.62 -9.92
N CYS A 164 12.79 -0.46 -9.13
CA CYS A 164 13.81 -0.81 -8.14
C CYS A 164 14.06 -2.32 -8.09
N VAL A 165 15.22 -2.71 -7.56
CA VAL A 165 15.60 -4.10 -7.30
C VAL A 165 15.41 -4.46 -5.82
N ALA A 166 15.55 -3.48 -4.93
CA ALA A 166 15.28 -3.66 -3.50
C ALA A 166 14.38 -2.53 -2.97
N PHE A 167 13.38 -2.90 -2.17
CA PHE A 167 12.48 -1.98 -1.50
C PHE A 167 12.56 -2.15 0.01
N ILE A 168 12.82 -1.04 0.71
CA ILE A 168 13.04 -1.02 2.15
C ILE A 168 11.98 -0.14 2.82
N CYS A 169 11.37 -0.62 3.89
CA CYS A 169 10.40 0.14 4.68
C CYS A 169 10.54 -0.16 6.18
N GLU A 170 9.85 0.59 7.01
CA GLU A 170 9.70 0.26 8.43
C GLU A 170 8.70 -0.87 8.66
N ASP A 171 8.92 -1.67 9.70
CA ASP A 171 7.92 -2.63 10.19
C ASP A 171 6.87 -1.91 11.05
N LEU A 172 5.91 -1.26 10.40
CA LEU A 172 4.88 -0.48 11.06
C LEU A 172 3.87 -1.38 11.80
N ALA A 173 3.74 -1.18 13.12
CA ALA A 173 2.70 -1.82 13.93
C ALA A 173 1.33 -1.17 13.72
N VAL A 174 0.80 -1.18 12.50
CA VAL A 174 -0.43 -0.47 12.10
C VAL A 174 -1.61 -0.80 13.02
N LYS A 175 -1.77 -2.05 13.47
CA LYS A 175 -2.82 -2.46 14.43
C LYS A 175 -2.71 -1.67 15.75
N ASN A 176 -1.50 -1.46 16.27
CA ASN A 176 -1.29 -0.70 17.49
C ASN A 176 -1.51 0.80 17.25
N MET A 177 -1.08 1.33 16.11
CA MET A 177 -1.33 2.73 15.75
C MET A 177 -2.82 3.05 15.64
N MET A 178 -3.65 2.11 15.21
CA MET A 178 -5.10 2.25 15.11
C MET A 178 -5.82 2.33 16.49
N LYS A 179 -5.15 1.97 17.59
CA LYS A 179 -5.71 2.16 18.96
C LYS A 179 -5.81 3.65 19.32
N ASN A 180 -5.01 4.51 18.67
CA ASN A 180 -5.13 5.95 18.84
C ASN A 180 -6.40 6.46 18.13
N ARG A 181 -7.44 6.82 18.91
CA ARG A 181 -8.75 7.25 18.40
C ARG A 181 -8.69 8.47 17.48
N HIS A 182 -7.73 9.38 17.69
CA HIS A 182 -7.57 10.59 16.87
C HIS A 182 -7.00 10.28 15.48
N LEU A 183 -6.16 9.26 15.35
CA LEU A 183 -5.48 8.91 14.11
C LEU A 183 -6.06 7.68 13.39
N SER A 184 -6.83 6.85 14.10
CA SER A 184 -7.34 5.56 13.58
C SER A 184 -8.06 5.68 12.24
N LYS A 185 -8.93 6.68 12.08
CA LYS A 185 -9.66 6.93 10.83
C LYS A 185 -8.72 7.29 9.69
N SER A 186 -7.71 8.12 9.94
CA SER A 186 -6.70 8.52 8.93
C SER A 186 -5.83 7.34 8.55
N ILE A 187 -5.35 6.56 9.53
CA ILE A 187 -4.52 5.37 9.31
C ILE A 187 -5.29 4.31 8.51
N ALA A 188 -6.55 4.03 8.88
CA ALA A 188 -7.42 3.12 8.13
C ALA A 188 -7.67 3.60 6.69
N SER A 189 -7.81 4.93 6.51
CA SER A 189 -8.01 5.53 5.18
C SER A 189 -6.84 5.31 4.26
N VAL A 190 -5.62 5.49 4.75
CA VAL A 190 -4.39 5.37 3.95
C VAL A 190 -4.12 3.92 3.55
N GLY A 191 -4.35 2.96 4.45
CA GLY A 191 -4.26 1.53 4.17
C GLY A 191 -2.83 1.00 3.95
N TRP A 192 -1.83 1.50 4.70
CA TRP A 192 -0.42 1.12 4.57
C TRP A 192 -0.17 -0.39 4.56
N SER A 193 -0.83 -1.15 5.44
CA SER A 193 -0.65 -2.61 5.48
C SER A 193 -1.03 -3.28 4.16
N GLN A 194 -2.07 -2.79 3.49
CA GLN A 194 -2.49 -3.30 2.19
C GLN A 194 -1.48 -2.92 1.10
N PHE A 195 -1.02 -1.68 1.10
CA PHE A 195 0.00 -1.19 0.18
C PHE A 195 1.30 -1.98 0.30
N LEU A 196 1.83 -2.14 1.52
CA LEU A 196 3.08 -2.88 1.74
C LEU A 196 2.97 -4.36 1.34
N LYS A 197 1.81 -5.00 1.59
CA LYS A 197 1.57 -6.36 1.09
C LYS A 197 1.60 -6.42 -0.44
N MET A 198 1.07 -5.38 -1.12
CA MET A 198 1.09 -5.33 -2.58
C MET A 198 2.50 -5.15 -3.14
N VAL A 199 3.32 -4.31 -2.51
CA VAL A 199 4.72 -4.17 -2.87
C VAL A 199 5.44 -5.49 -2.64
N GLN A 200 5.29 -6.09 -1.47
CA GLN A 200 5.95 -7.33 -1.08
C GLN A 200 5.73 -8.44 -2.09
N TYR A 201 4.48 -8.83 -2.36
CA TYR A 201 4.22 -9.96 -3.27
C TYR A 201 4.66 -9.68 -4.70
N LYS A 202 4.62 -8.40 -5.14
CA LYS A 202 5.10 -8.03 -6.48
C LYS A 202 6.62 -8.10 -6.58
N MET A 203 7.33 -7.63 -5.55
CA MET A 203 8.79 -7.72 -5.47
C MET A 203 9.23 -9.18 -5.46
N GLU A 204 8.68 -10.01 -4.56
CA GLU A 204 8.99 -11.43 -4.45
C GLU A 204 8.73 -12.16 -5.78
N ARG A 205 7.59 -11.91 -6.43
CA ARG A 205 7.26 -12.50 -7.73
C ARG A 205 8.21 -12.08 -8.85
N ALA A 206 8.79 -10.90 -8.75
CA ALA A 206 9.75 -10.37 -9.73
C ALA A 206 11.22 -10.74 -9.42
N GLY A 207 11.50 -11.56 -8.39
CA GLY A 207 12.86 -11.89 -7.96
C GLY A 207 13.58 -10.68 -7.35
N LYS A 208 12.86 -9.81 -6.68
CA LYS A 208 13.37 -8.56 -6.11
C LYS A 208 13.21 -8.54 -4.59
N TYR A 209 14.05 -7.78 -3.91
CA TYR A 209 14.11 -7.78 -2.47
C TYR A 209 13.09 -6.84 -1.84
N PHE A 210 12.36 -7.34 -0.84
CA PHE A 210 11.52 -6.55 0.05
C PHE A 210 12.01 -6.75 1.47
N ARG A 211 12.43 -5.67 2.15
CA ARG A 211 12.95 -5.75 3.52
C ARG A 211 12.28 -4.72 4.42
N LYS A 212 12.11 -5.11 5.67
CA LYS A 212 11.60 -4.24 6.74
C LYS A 212 12.68 -4.03 7.77
N ILE A 213 12.97 -2.77 8.06
CA ILE A 213 13.84 -2.44 9.19
C ILE A 213 13.08 -2.55 10.52
N SER A 214 13.82 -2.67 11.61
CA SER A 214 13.21 -2.72 12.95
C SER A 214 12.35 -1.49 13.23
N ARG A 215 11.13 -1.71 13.74
CA ARG A 215 10.20 -0.65 14.19
C ARG A 215 10.73 0.21 15.33
N TRP A 216 11.74 -0.30 16.04
CA TRP A 216 12.35 0.39 17.17
C TRP A 216 13.48 1.32 16.75
N TYR A 217 13.90 1.25 15.49
CA TYR A 217 14.93 2.17 15.00
C TYR A 217 14.34 3.58 14.88
N PRO A 218 14.92 4.58 15.57
CA PRO A 218 14.40 5.94 15.60
C PRO A 218 14.78 6.73 14.35
N SER A 219 14.29 6.31 13.18
CA SER A 219 14.66 6.82 11.85
C SER A 219 14.55 8.34 11.75
N SER A 220 13.46 8.94 12.24
CA SER A 220 13.23 10.39 12.18
C SER A 220 14.06 11.18 13.18
N GLN A 221 14.50 10.57 14.31
CA GLN A 221 15.23 11.24 15.37
C GLN A 221 16.75 11.15 15.19
N THR A 222 17.24 10.20 14.39
CA THR A 222 18.66 9.98 14.16
C THR A 222 19.17 10.90 13.06
N CYS A 223 20.23 11.67 13.35
CA CYS A 223 20.90 12.46 12.32
C CYS A 223 21.53 11.57 11.25
N GLY A 224 21.09 11.70 10.01
CA GLY A 224 21.61 10.92 8.89
C GLY A 224 23.08 11.19 8.55
N CYS A 225 23.66 12.28 9.09
CA CYS A 225 25.06 12.65 8.86
C CYS A 225 25.99 12.05 9.93
N CYS A 226 25.71 12.27 11.23
CA CYS A 226 26.62 11.91 12.32
C CYS A 226 26.08 10.87 13.31
N GLY A 227 24.88 10.35 13.10
CA GLY A 227 24.26 9.36 13.97
C GLY A 227 23.71 9.89 15.32
N TYR A 228 23.85 11.20 15.61
CA TYR A 228 23.31 11.78 16.84
C TYR A 228 21.79 11.61 16.92
N LYS A 229 21.30 11.13 18.07
CA LYS A 229 19.87 10.98 18.33
C LYS A 229 19.31 12.23 18.99
N ASN A 230 18.47 12.97 18.26
CA ASN A 230 17.77 14.13 18.77
C ASN A 230 16.36 13.74 19.27
N THR A 231 16.15 13.76 20.58
CA THR A 231 14.89 13.38 21.20
C THR A 231 13.76 14.39 20.97
N ASP A 232 14.08 15.67 20.71
CA ASP A 232 13.10 16.72 20.47
C ASP A 232 12.29 16.47 19.18
N VAL A 233 12.90 15.78 18.21
CA VAL A 233 12.25 15.37 16.96
C VAL A 233 11.18 14.30 17.17
N LYS A 234 11.02 13.76 18.38
CA LYS A 234 9.89 12.90 18.75
C LYS A 234 8.57 13.64 18.61
N ASP A 235 8.56 14.95 18.85
CA ASP A 235 7.39 15.78 18.59
C ASP A 235 7.10 15.81 17.08
N LEU A 236 5.87 15.43 16.73
CA LEU A 236 5.41 15.37 15.33
C LEU A 236 5.26 16.74 14.67
N SER A 237 5.25 17.82 15.44
CA SER A 237 5.22 19.20 14.94
C SER A 237 6.57 19.64 14.37
N VAL A 238 7.67 19.06 14.87
CA VAL A 238 9.04 19.36 14.39
C VAL A 238 9.26 18.74 13.02
N ARG A 239 9.20 19.56 11.97
CA ARG A 239 9.37 19.12 10.57
C ARG A 239 10.76 19.34 10.02
N LYS A 240 11.44 20.37 10.50
CA LYS A 240 12.82 20.70 10.15
C LYS A 240 13.62 20.91 11.41
N TRP A 241 14.84 20.43 11.45
CA TRP A 241 15.69 20.56 12.62
C TRP A 241 17.17 20.61 12.25
N LYS A 242 17.94 21.26 13.09
CA LYS A 242 19.39 21.35 12.99
C LYS A 242 20.00 20.38 13.98
N CYS A 243 20.94 19.54 13.52
CA CYS A 243 21.60 18.60 14.40
C CYS A 243 22.50 19.36 15.42
N PRO A 244 22.31 19.15 16.73
CA PRO A 244 23.15 19.84 17.74
C PRO A 244 24.63 19.41 17.67
N LYS A 245 24.92 18.18 17.21
CA LYS A 245 26.30 17.67 17.17
C LYS A 245 27.08 18.13 15.93
N CYS A 246 26.49 18.04 14.72
CA CYS A 246 27.22 18.33 13.48
C CYS A 246 26.70 19.55 12.71
N GLY A 247 25.67 20.23 13.20
CA GLY A 247 25.14 21.44 12.58
C GLY A 247 24.33 21.24 11.29
N THR A 248 24.20 20.01 10.79
CA THR A 248 23.47 19.72 9.55
C THR A 248 21.98 19.95 9.72
N TRP A 249 21.35 20.63 8.75
CA TRP A 249 19.92 20.79 8.67
C TRP A 249 19.25 19.58 8.04
N HIS A 250 18.14 19.14 8.63
CA HIS A 250 17.34 18.02 8.16
C HIS A 250 15.89 18.41 7.97
N ASP A 251 15.30 17.99 6.84
CA ASP A 251 13.87 17.71 6.77
C ASP A 251 13.62 16.37 7.44
N ARG A 252 12.66 16.30 8.35
CA ARG A 252 12.41 15.12 9.19
C ARG A 252 12.11 13.87 8.38
N ASP A 253 11.17 14.00 7.41
CA ASP A 253 10.64 12.86 6.68
C ASP A 253 11.68 12.38 5.63
N VAL A 254 12.43 13.30 5.01
CA VAL A 254 13.57 12.98 4.12
C VAL A 254 14.70 12.31 4.90
N ASN A 255 15.06 12.84 6.08
CA ASN A 255 16.09 12.24 6.93
C ASN A 255 15.69 10.83 7.38
N ALA A 256 14.42 10.62 7.75
CA ALA A 256 13.90 9.31 8.10
C ALA A 256 14.02 8.32 6.92
N GLN A 257 13.60 8.70 5.72
CA GLN A 257 13.72 7.90 4.50
C GLN A 257 15.18 7.51 4.23
N GLN A 258 16.13 8.46 4.32
CA GLN A 258 17.56 8.18 4.11
C GLN A 258 18.15 7.24 5.17
N ASN A 259 17.72 7.36 6.42
CA ASN A 259 18.14 6.46 7.49
C ASN A 259 17.58 5.05 7.29
N ILE A 260 16.31 4.92 6.86
CA ILE A 260 15.70 3.63 6.48
C ILE A 260 16.51 2.99 5.34
N TYR A 261 16.89 3.79 4.34
CA TYR A 261 17.74 3.34 3.23
C TYR A 261 19.07 2.75 3.74
N LYS A 262 19.81 3.51 4.58
CA LYS A 262 21.13 3.09 5.07
C LYS A 262 21.07 1.78 5.84
N ILE A 263 20.09 1.63 6.75
CA ILE A 263 19.88 0.39 7.50
C ILE A 263 19.51 -0.76 6.58
N GLY A 264 18.59 -0.52 5.63
CA GLY A 264 18.18 -1.53 4.68
C GLY A 264 19.30 -1.99 3.74
N ALA A 265 20.12 -1.07 3.25
CA ALA A 265 21.29 -1.41 2.44
C ALA A 265 22.30 -2.27 3.22
N LYS A 266 22.53 -1.93 4.51
CA LYS A 266 23.35 -2.76 5.40
C LYS A 266 22.76 -4.15 5.60
N MET A 267 21.44 -4.26 5.83
CA MET A 267 20.78 -5.57 5.96
C MET A 267 21.00 -6.44 4.73
N LEU A 268 20.90 -5.87 3.51
CA LEU A 268 21.18 -6.61 2.28
C LEU A 268 22.62 -7.10 2.22
N GLN A 269 23.59 -6.27 2.64
CA GLN A 269 25.01 -6.67 2.73
C GLN A 269 25.23 -7.79 3.76
N ASP A 270 24.59 -7.69 4.93
CA ASP A 270 24.66 -8.70 6.00
C ASP A 270 24.06 -10.05 5.54
N GLU A 271 23.11 -10.02 4.58
CA GLU A 271 22.54 -11.20 3.89
C GLU A 271 23.42 -11.74 2.75
N GLY A 272 24.60 -11.16 2.51
CA GLY A 272 25.54 -11.58 1.46
C GLY A 272 25.30 -10.97 0.08
N ILE A 273 24.41 -9.97 -0.03
CA ILE A 273 24.14 -9.29 -1.30
C ILE A 273 25.14 -8.15 -1.47
N GLN A 274 25.88 -8.12 -2.58
CA GLN A 274 26.82 -7.06 -2.86
C GLN A 274 26.07 -5.77 -3.27
N VAL A 275 26.21 -4.68 -2.49
CA VAL A 275 25.64 -3.37 -2.82
C VAL A 275 26.74 -2.46 -3.34
N ILE A 276 26.68 -2.13 -4.64
CA ILE A 276 27.68 -1.34 -5.36
C ILE A 276 27.31 0.15 -5.30
N GLY A 277 28.29 1.02 -5.16
CA GLY A 277 28.10 2.48 -5.23
C GLY A 277 27.49 3.10 -3.97
N LEU A 278 27.56 2.42 -2.82
CA LEU A 278 27.29 3.08 -1.55
C LEU A 278 28.40 4.12 -1.27
N PRO A 279 28.04 5.33 -0.77
CA PRO A 279 29.02 6.26 -0.30
C PRO A 279 29.82 5.61 0.84
N ALA A 280 31.13 5.88 0.87
CA ALA A 280 31.98 5.42 1.95
C ALA A 280 31.35 5.84 3.30
N THR A 281 31.07 4.86 4.16
CA THR A 281 30.65 5.17 5.53
C THR A 281 31.80 5.91 6.19
N ASN A 282 31.59 7.19 6.51
CA ASN A 282 32.52 7.87 7.39
C ASN A 282 32.64 7.00 8.65
N LYS A 283 33.81 6.35 8.79
CA LYS A 283 34.15 5.60 10.01
C LYS A 283 33.86 6.54 11.18
N SER A 284 33.06 6.04 12.11
CA SER A 284 32.85 6.69 13.39
C SER A 284 34.20 7.20 13.88
N VAL A 285 34.31 8.52 13.96
CA VAL A 285 35.34 9.14 14.82
C VAL A 285 34.98 8.67 16.22
N ASN A 286 35.87 7.86 16.79
CA ASN A 286 35.82 7.35 18.16
C ASN A 286 35.55 8.46 19.17
#